data_369ce38b05d93d5a5377526567497da4
#
_entry.id   369ce38b05d93d5a5377526567497da4
#
_cell.length_a   1.000
_cell.length_b   1.000
_cell.length_c   1.000
_cell.angle_alpha   90.00
_cell.angle_beta   90.00
_cell.angle_gamma   90.00
#
_symmetry.space_group_name_H-M   'P 1'
#
loop_
_entity.id
_entity.type
_entity.pdbx_description
1 polymer ?
#
loop_
_entity_poly.entity_id
_entity_poly.type
_entity_poly.pdbx_seq_one_letter_code
_entity_poly.pdbx_strand_id
1 'polypeptide(L)'
;MTEDMGYRKYRARKPWLRAGAPLVLVLVGLVAAAAVARADDPLRSGAKESSQPVVADGVTIAGVPVGGYTAYQATSATVDAFAKRLVLTTDRRIRVVAPKRLGAHPLVADAVAGALRAEPGENVELAVAVDNAKLQRYIASLNERYAHPARDAKVVLVKLRPVVKPEEEGLAVRQRALFSEVSTALTAGDRTPIRIPFKHTKPAVRASDFKSVIVIERTSNQLVVWDGKHKWATFGVATGQAIYPTPLGRFEIVTMQMNPWWYPPDSPWAAGLSPVPPGPGNPLGTRWMGLSAPGVGIHGTPDAASIGYSASHGCIRMRIPDAETVFAHVSVGTPVFIVPA
;
A
#
# COMPACT_ATOMS: atom_id res chain seq x y z
N MET A 1 43.45 -27.71 18.02
CA MET A 1 43.67 -26.29 17.71
C MET A 1 42.31 -25.67 17.52
N THR A 2 41.95 -25.01 18.57
CA THR A 2 40.69 -24.27 18.78
C THR A 2 40.79 -22.90 18.13
N GLU A 3 39.82 -22.48 17.36
CA GLU A 3 39.57 -21.05 17.17
C GLU A 3 38.08 -20.76 17.20
N ASP A 4 37.75 -20.08 18.25
CA ASP A 4 36.55 -19.46 18.70
C ASP A 4 36.31 -18.16 17.89
N MET A 5 35.14 -17.95 17.28
CA MET A 5 34.79 -16.65 16.71
C MET A 5 33.43 -16.17 17.21
N GLY A 6 33.60 -15.20 18.08
CA GLY A 6 32.66 -14.54 18.93
C GLY A 6 31.43 -13.90 18.30
N TYR A 7 30.33 -14.12 18.94
CA TYR A 7 29.05 -13.39 18.83
C TYR A 7 29.19 -11.99 19.45
N ARG A 8 29.19 -10.95 18.63
CA ARG A 8 29.06 -9.56 19.11
C ARG A 8 27.56 -9.23 19.37
N LYS A 9 27.23 -9.14 20.65
CA LYS A 9 26.00 -8.55 21.16
C LYS A 9 25.98 -7.03 20.91
N TYR A 10 25.05 -6.54 20.09
CA TYR A 10 24.75 -5.11 20.03
C TYR A 10 23.88 -4.71 21.21
N ARG A 11 24.48 -3.99 22.15
CA ARG A 11 23.79 -3.28 23.25
C ARG A 11 23.23 -1.96 22.70
N ALA A 12 21.90 -1.79 22.77
CA ALA A 12 21.24 -0.52 22.58
C ALA A 12 21.62 0.45 23.72
N ARG A 13 22.19 1.60 23.38
CA ARG A 13 22.40 2.72 24.29
C ARG A 13 21.22 3.67 24.20
N LYS A 14 20.52 3.88 25.31
CA LYS A 14 19.56 4.97 25.51
C LYS A 14 20.35 6.28 25.67
N PRO A 15 19.95 7.41 25.06
CA PRO A 15 20.43 8.72 25.48
C PRO A 15 19.52 9.30 26.56
N TRP A 16 20.14 9.82 27.57
CA TRP A 16 19.59 10.50 28.73
C TRP A 16 19.06 11.89 28.38
N LEU A 17 17.94 12.20 28.98
CA LEU A 17 17.41 13.55 29.11
C LEU A 17 18.41 14.48 29.81
N ARG A 18 18.58 15.67 29.28
CA ARG A 18 18.90 16.87 30.07
C ARG A 18 17.99 18.00 29.67
N ALA A 19 17.18 18.39 30.63
CA ALA A 19 16.38 19.60 30.63
C ALA A 19 17.30 20.84 30.64
N GLY A 20 16.90 21.86 29.89
CA GLY A 20 17.47 23.18 29.91
C GLY A 20 16.42 24.13 29.36
N ALA A 21 15.57 24.66 30.24
CA ALA A 21 14.69 25.76 29.91
C ALA A 21 15.45 27.10 29.98
N PRO A 22 15.32 27.98 29.00
CA PRO A 22 15.70 29.36 29.21
C PRO A 22 14.56 30.13 29.85
N LEU A 23 14.86 30.68 31.00
CA LEU A 23 14.08 31.66 31.76
C LEU A 23 13.99 32.95 30.93
N VAL A 24 12.81 33.29 30.42
CA VAL A 24 12.53 34.62 29.86
C VAL A 24 12.17 35.56 31.02
N LEU A 25 13.08 36.42 31.38
CA LEU A 25 12.85 37.54 32.33
C LEU A 25 11.98 38.58 31.66
N VAL A 26 10.74 38.72 32.11
CA VAL A 26 9.88 39.86 31.80
C VAL A 26 10.26 41.00 32.76
N LEU A 27 10.93 41.98 32.22
CA LEU A 27 11.18 43.27 32.92
C LEU A 27 9.89 44.09 32.94
N VAL A 28 9.20 44.12 34.08
CA VAL A 28 8.13 45.08 34.36
C VAL A 28 8.80 46.38 34.79
N GLY A 29 8.80 47.36 33.89
CA GLY A 29 9.24 48.72 34.19
C GLY A 29 8.18 49.48 34.99
N LEU A 30 8.45 49.67 36.28
CA LEU A 30 7.71 50.62 37.12
C LEU A 30 8.09 52.04 36.68
N VAL A 31 7.12 52.77 36.10
CA VAL A 31 7.24 54.24 35.92
C VAL A 31 6.63 54.91 37.15
N ALA A 32 7.48 55.57 37.91
CA ALA A 32 7.11 56.38 39.07
C ALA A 32 6.32 57.59 38.61
N ALA A 33 5.19 57.81 39.26
CA ALA A 33 4.43 59.05 39.13
C ALA A 33 5.14 60.18 39.84
N ALA A 34 5.60 61.18 39.12
CA ALA A 34 5.98 62.51 39.67
C ALA A 34 4.81 63.41 39.45
N ALA A 35 4.18 63.81 40.53
CA ALA A 35 3.20 64.90 40.57
C ALA A 35 3.93 66.25 40.43
N VAL A 36 3.61 67.05 39.43
CA VAL A 36 3.94 68.48 39.33
C VAL A 36 2.65 69.22 39.05
N ALA A 37 2.49 70.24 39.87
CA ALA A 37 1.31 71.11 40.01
C ALA A 37 1.02 71.98 38.77
N ARG A 38 -0.28 72.22 38.62
CA ARG A 38 -1.02 73.33 38.01
C ARG A 38 -0.23 74.44 37.30
N ALA A 39 -0.55 74.61 36.04
CA ALA A 39 -0.76 75.88 35.42
C ALA A 39 -2.01 75.80 34.53
N ASP A 40 -2.98 76.63 34.79
CA ASP A 40 -4.20 76.78 33.98
C ASP A 40 -3.83 77.27 32.58
N ASP A 41 -4.11 76.46 31.56
CA ASP A 41 -4.03 76.89 30.16
C ASP A 41 -5.44 76.68 29.52
N PRO A 42 -6.10 77.80 29.12
CA PRO A 42 -7.48 77.76 28.59
C PRO A 42 -7.53 77.51 27.08
N LEU A 43 -6.77 76.51 26.54
CA LEU A 43 -6.86 76.11 25.15
C LEU A 43 -7.11 74.60 25.03
N ARG A 44 -8.17 74.11 25.69
CA ARG A 44 -8.80 72.83 25.26
C ARG A 44 -9.75 73.13 24.08
N SER A 45 -9.15 73.40 22.93
CA SER A 45 -9.78 73.32 21.66
C SER A 45 -10.00 71.79 21.39
N GLY A 46 -11.25 71.45 21.21
CA GLY A 46 -11.72 70.04 21.00
C GLY A 46 -10.86 69.28 20.02
N ALA A 47 -10.06 68.33 20.52
CA ALA A 47 -9.63 67.22 19.72
C ALA A 47 -10.90 66.47 19.41
N LYS A 48 -11.44 66.57 18.17
CA LYS A 48 -12.40 65.67 17.64
C LYS A 48 -11.78 64.22 17.81
N GLU A 49 -12.37 63.50 18.72
CA GLU A 49 -12.14 62.05 18.77
C GLU A 49 -12.34 61.54 17.34
N SER A 50 -11.26 61.20 16.65
CA SER A 50 -11.27 60.61 15.32
C SER A 50 -11.91 59.24 15.50
N SER A 51 -13.22 59.15 15.38
CA SER A 51 -13.92 57.87 15.38
C SER A 51 -13.36 57.08 14.21
N GLN A 52 -12.69 55.98 14.53
CA GLN A 52 -12.22 55.07 13.49
C GLN A 52 -13.42 54.65 12.66
N PRO A 53 -13.30 54.57 11.31
CA PRO A 53 -14.38 54.11 10.46
C PRO A 53 -14.80 52.68 10.85
N VAL A 54 -16.10 52.49 11.00
CA VAL A 54 -16.70 51.17 11.31
C VAL A 54 -17.49 50.67 10.09
N VAL A 55 -17.58 49.38 9.98
CA VAL A 55 -18.35 48.70 8.94
C VAL A 55 -19.85 48.99 9.15
N ALA A 56 -20.61 49.22 8.07
CA ALA A 56 -22.04 49.48 8.13
C ALA A 56 -22.82 48.27 8.71
N ASP A 57 -23.99 48.58 9.30
CA ASP A 57 -24.80 47.51 9.94
C ASP A 57 -25.26 46.41 8.96
N GLY A 58 -25.26 45.17 9.43
CA GLY A 58 -25.68 44.01 8.66
C GLY A 58 -24.70 43.52 7.60
N VAL A 59 -23.55 44.22 7.40
CA VAL A 59 -22.52 43.77 6.46
C VAL A 59 -21.86 42.49 6.96
N THR A 60 -21.61 41.57 6.02
CA THR A 60 -20.89 40.32 6.27
C THR A 60 -19.68 40.21 5.34
N ILE A 61 -18.64 39.46 5.74
CA ILE A 61 -17.54 39.02 4.86
C ILE A 61 -17.62 37.49 4.76
N ALA A 62 -17.92 36.98 3.56
CA ALA A 62 -18.15 35.57 3.33
C ALA A 62 -19.10 34.93 4.36
N GLY A 63 -20.20 35.65 4.68
CA GLY A 63 -21.18 35.25 5.67
C GLY A 63 -20.79 35.45 7.14
N VAL A 64 -19.58 35.99 7.42
CA VAL A 64 -19.15 36.35 8.79
C VAL A 64 -19.67 37.75 9.12
N PRO A 65 -20.53 37.91 10.16
CA PRO A 65 -21.04 39.23 10.53
C PRO A 65 -19.93 40.15 11.01
N VAL A 66 -19.79 41.34 10.37
CA VAL A 66 -18.77 42.33 10.69
C VAL A 66 -19.36 43.78 10.87
N GLY A 67 -20.69 43.91 10.76
CA GLY A 67 -21.36 45.19 10.97
C GLY A 67 -21.04 45.82 12.34
N GLY A 68 -20.76 47.11 12.39
CA GLY A 68 -20.34 47.84 13.58
C GLY A 68 -18.89 47.62 13.99
N TYR A 69 -18.10 46.78 13.30
CA TYR A 69 -16.71 46.49 13.63
C TYR A 69 -15.76 47.52 13.04
N THR A 70 -14.70 47.82 13.76
CA THR A 70 -13.53 48.52 13.21
C THR A 70 -12.78 47.59 12.23
N ALA A 71 -11.90 48.13 11.39
CA ALA A 71 -11.07 47.35 10.49
C ALA A 71 -10.30 46.24 11.21
N TYR A 72 -9.79 46.48 12.39
CA TYR A 72 -9.07 45.50 13.21
C TYR A 72 -9.99 44.36 13.67
N GLN A 73 -11.18 44.69 14.18
CA GLN A 73 -12.15 43.69 14.64
C GLN A 73 -12.68 42.82 13.47
N ALA A 74 -12.99 43.43 12.33
CA ALA A 74 -13.42 42.74 11.12
C ALA A 74 -12.32 41.81 10.60
N THR A 75 -11.05 42.22 10.62
CA THR A 75 -9.89 41.41 10.27
C THR A 75 -9.80 40.19 11.18
N SER A 76 -9.82 40.39 12.51
CA SER A 76 -9.73 39.28 13.48
C SER A 76 -10.85 38.27 13.29
N ALA A 77 -12.11 38.71 13.22
CA ALA A 77 -13.28 37.89 13.06
C ALA A 77 -13.22 37.03 11.75
N THR A 78 -12.77 37.68 10.66
CA THR A 78 -12.64 36.98 9.35
C THR A 78 -11.53 35.95 9.36
N VAL A 79 -10.36 36.28 9.94
CA VAL A 79 -9.23 35.33 10.10
C VAL A 79 -9.63 34.16 10.95
N ASP A 80 -10.30 34.38 12.09
CA ASP A 80 -10.73 33.28 13.00
C ASP A 80 -11.77 32.39 12.35
N ALA A 81 -12.72 32.96 11.61
CA ALA A 81 -13.69 32.18 10.86
C ALA A 81 -13.05 31.33 9.77
N PHE A 82 -12.11 31.90 9.01
CA PHE A 82 -11.37 31.19 7.97
C PHE A 82 -10.47 30.09 8.55
N ALA A 83 -9.91 30.26 9.73
CA ALA A 83 -9.03 29.31 10.41
C ALA A 83 -9.73 28.01 10.81
N LYS A 84 -11.07 27.94 10.72
CA LYS A 84 -11.81 26.70 10.96
C LYS A 84 -11.26 25.57 10.10
N ARG A 85 -10.98 24.44 10.75
CA ARG A 85 -10.28 23.32 10.15
C ARG A 85 -11.17 22.53 9.20
N LEU A 86 -10.59 22.02 8.11
CA LEU A 86 -11.22 21.03 7.26
C LEU A 86 -11.14 19.65 7.89
N VAL A 87 -12.13 18.81 7.61
CA VAL A 87 -12.22 17.43 8.07
C VAL A 87 -12.11 16.53 6.84
N LEU A 88 -11.05 15.72 6.76
CA LEU A 88 -10.86 14.68 5.75
C LEU A 88 -11.15 13.33 6.38
N THR A 89 -12.02 12.52 5.76
CA THR A 89 -12.48 11.25 6.31
C THR A 89 -12.10 10.07 5.42
N THR A 90 -11.84 8.94 6.05
CA THR A 90 -11.86 7.60 5.45
C THR A 90 -12.88 6.76 6.22
N ASP A 91 -13.16 5.52 5.80
CA ASP A 91 -14.07 4.63 6.51
C ASP A 91 -13.65 4.33 7.97
N ARG A 92 -12.38 4.54 8.28
CA ARG A 92 -11.80 4.18 9.58
C ARG A 92 -11.13 5.33 10.32
N ARG A 93 -10.92 6.48 9.70
CA ARG A 93 -10.11 7.56 10.29
C ARG A 93 -10.64 8.94 9.87
N ILE A 94 -10.49 9.87 10.80
CA ILE A 94 -10.77 11.29 10.60
C ILE A 94 -9.45 12.05 10.71
N ARG A 95 -9.24 13.02 9.81
CA ARG A 95 -8.13 13.96 9.85
C ARG A 95 -8.66 15.37 9.84
N VAL A 96 -8.23 16.13 10.82
CA VAL A 96 -8.57 17.54 10.96
C VAL A 96 -7.33 18.37 10.59
N VAL A 97 -7.46 19.23 9.59
CA VAL A 97 -6.34 19.98 9.02
C VAL A 97 -6.68 21.47 8.87
N ALA A 98 -5.76 22.34 9.29
CA ALA A 98 -5.93 23.78 9.15
C ALA A 98 -5.72 24.23 7.69
N PRO A 99 -6.49 25.22 7.18
CA PRO A 99 -6.35 25.74 5.81
C PRO A 99 -4.92 26.16 5.45
N LYS A 100 -4.23 26.85 6.35
CA LYS A 100 -2.82 27.26 6.18
C LYS A 100 -1.88 26.09 5.89
N ARG A 101 -2.15 24.92 6.46
CA ARG A 101 -1.35 23.69 6.19
C ARG A 101 -1.58 23.15 4.79
N LEU A 102 -2.76 23.43 4.23
CA LEU A 102 -3.14 23.09 2.86
C LEU A 102 -2.72 24.16 1.84
N GLY A 103 -2.06 25.23 2.27
CA GLY A 103 -1.59 26.29 1.40
C GLY A 103 -2.61 27.40 1.17
N ALA A 104 -3.73 27.42 1.89
CA ALA A 104 -4.75 28.45 1.73
C ALA A 104 -4.44 29.70 2.55
N HIS A 105 -4.59 30.85 1.91
CA HIS A 105 -4.38 32.18 2.48
C HIS A 105 -5.54 33.10 2.08
N PRO A 106 -6.36 33.56 3.05
CA PRO A 106 -7.43 34.48 2.74
C PRO A 106 -6.85 35.91 2.51
N LEU A 107 -7.38 36.62 1.51
CA LEU A 107 -7.03 38.01 1.21
C LEU A 107 -7.90 38.94 2.06
N VAL A 108 -7.67 38.93 3.39
CA VAL A 108 -8.53 39.59 4.36
C VAL A 108 -8.47 41.11 4.24
N ALA A 109 -7.31 41.68 3.92
CA ALA A 109 -7.16 43.13 3.81
C ALA A 109 -8.10 43.72 2.76
N ASP A 110 -8.18 43.10 1.58
CA ASP A 110 -9.04 43.57 0.50
C ASP A 110 -10.54 43.42 0.86
N ALA A 111 -10.91 42.30 1.50
CA ALA A 111 -12.27 42.04 1.93
C ALA A 111 -12.72 43.08 3.02
N VAL A 112 -11.84 43.39 3.98
CA VAL A 112 -12.13 44.39 5.03
C VAL A 112 -12.21 45.81 4.44
N ALA A 113 -11.31 46.14 3.50
CA ALA A 113 -11.40 47.40 2.78
C ALA A 113 -12.68 47.54 1.95
N GLY A 114 -13.18 46.42 1.38
CA GLY A 114 -14.48 46.33 0.75
C GLY A 114 -15.62 46.56 1.74
N ALA A 115 -15.60 45.87 2.88
CA ALA A 115 -16.61 45.95 3.92
C ALA A 115 -16.79 47.35 4.53
N LEU A 116 -15.69 48.10 4.65
CA LEU A 116 -15.74 49.50 5.12
C LEU A 116 -16.40 50.44 4.12
N ARG A 117 -16.60 50.04 2.86
CA ARG A 117 -17.26 50.82 1.79
C ARG A 117 -18.61 50.23 1.39
N ALA A 118 -18.95 49.06 1.95
CA ALA A 118 -20.14 48.32 1.61
C ALA A 118 -21.42 49.03 2.13
N GLU A 119 -22.53 48.83 1.43
CA GLU A 119 -23.86 49.28 1.86
C GLU A 119 -24.36 48.38 3.02
N PRO A 120 -25.26 48.91 3.89
CA PRO A 120 -25.85 48.12 4.96
C PRO A 120 -26.48 46.80 4.44
N GLY A 121 -26.15 45.68 5.07
CA GLY A 121 -26.66 44.34 4.71
C GLY A 121 -25.92 43.63 3.57
N GLU A 122 -24.91 44.25 2.97
CA GLU A 122 -24.15 43.66 1.86
C GLU A 122 -23.23 42.47 2.35
N ASN A 123 -23.09 41.45 1.51
CA ASN A 123 -22.12 40.40 1.75
C ASN A 123 -20.89 40.57 0.84
N VAL A 124 -19.76 40.87 1.43
CA VAL A 124 -18.49 41.04 0.73
C VAL A 124 -17.82 39.69 0.56
N GLU A 125 -17.33 39.38 -0.63
CA GLU A 125 -16.60 38.16 -0.92
C GLU A 125 -15.20 38.13 -0.26
N LEU A 126 -14.80 36.94 0.21
CA LEU A 126 -13.43 36.70 0.71
C LEU A 126 -12.64 35.89 -0.33
N ALA A 127 -11.79 36.56 -1.07
CA ALA A 127 -10.89 35.85 -1.99
C ALA A 127 -9.86 35.03 -1.21
N VAL A 128 -9.59 33.81 -1.68
CA VAL A 128 -8.64 32.88 -1.06
C VAL A 128 -7.60 32.46 -2.09
N ALA A 129 -6.35 32.76 -1.83
CA ALA A 129 -5.22 32.26 -2.60
C ALA A 129 -4.85 30.86 -2.08
N VAL A 130 -4.63 29.89 -3.01
CA VAL A 130 -4.21 28.55 -2.68
C VAL A 130 -2.86 28.23 -3.31
N ASP A 131 -1.85 27.94 -2.49
CA ASP A 131 -0.57 27.38 -2.94
C ASP A 131 -0.80 25.94 -3.43
N ASN A 132 -1.00 25.80 -4.72
CA ASN A 132 -1.28 24.51 -5.37
C ASN A 132 -0.17 23.49 -5.12
N ALA A 133 1.10 23.92 -5.11
CA ALA A 133 2.22 23.01 -4.87
C ALA A 133 2.20 22.46 -3.43
N LYS A 134 1.85 23.31 -2.45
CA LYS A 134 1.72 22.89 -1.07
C LYS A 134 0.54 21.94 -0.86
N LEU A 135 -0.60 22.23 -1.49
CA LEU A 135 -1.77 21.36 -1.47
C LEU A 135 -1.45 19.99 -2.11
N GLN A 136 -0.79 19.98 -3.28
CA GLN A 136 -0.37 18.75 -3.94
C GLN A 136 0.57 17.91 -3.07
N ARG A 137 1.58 18.53 -2.44
CA ARG A 137 2.48 17.82 -1.51
C ARG A 137 1.74 17.22 -0.32
N TYR A 138 0.77 17.94 0.22
CA TYR A 138 -0.05 17.41 1.31
C TYR A 138 -0.85 16.18 0.85
N ILE A 139 -1.50 16.23 -0.30
CA ILE A 139 -2.27 15.12 -0.87
C ILE A 139 -1.36 13.94 -1.22
N ALA A 140 -0.16 14.19 -1.77
CA ALA A 140 0.84 13.16 -2.00
C ALA A 140 1.22 12.43 -0.70
N SER A 141 1.40 13.18 0.39
CA SER A 141 1.67 12.58 1.71
C SER A 141 0.53 11.71 2.24
N LEU A 142 -0.72 12.01 1.86
CA LEU A 142 -1.86 11.12 2.16
C LEU A 142 -1.78 9.84 1.32
N ASN A 143 -1.41 9.96 0.04
CA ASN A 143 -1.21 8.79 -0.80
C ASN A 143 -0.10 7.87 -0.27
N GLU A 144 1.07 8.42 0.09
CA GLU A 144 2.16 7.64 0.71
C GLU A 144 1.71 6.90 1.98
N ARG A 145 0.80 7.50 2.74
CA ARG A 145 0.29 6.91 3.98
C ARG A 145 -0.75 5.81 3.79
N TYR A 146 -1.56 5.90 2.76
CA TYR A 146 -2.71 5.03 2.56
C TYR A 146 -2.55 4.06 1.39
N ALA A 147 -1.70 4.40 0.41
CA ALA A 147 -1.50 3.56 -0.76
C ALA A 147 -0.69 2.31 -0.42
N HIS A 148 -1.11 1.22 -1.01
CA HIS A 148 -0.35 -0.02 -1.08
C HIS A 148 -0.65 -0.72 -2.42
N PRO A 149 0.32 -1.42 -3.02
CA PRO A 149 0.09 -2.18 -4.23
C PRO A 149 -0.84 -3.37 -3.97
N ALA A 150 -1.52 -3.82 -5.01
CA ALA A 150 -2.19 -5.12 -4.98
C ALA A 150 -1.14 -6.22 -4.75
N ARG A 151 -1.54 -7.24 -4.01
CA ARG A 151 -0.72 -8.44 -3.79
C ARG A 151 -1.48 -9.66 -4.27
N ASP A 152 -0.84 -10.45 -5.10
CA ASP A 152 -1.39 -11.68 -5.59
C ASP A 152 -1.45 -12.74 -4.49
N ALA A 153 -2.45 -13.59 -4.58
CA ALA A 153 -2.51 -14.81 -3.77
C ALA A 153 -1.31 -15.69 -4.09
N LYS A 154 -0.83 -16.43 -3.10
CA LYS A 154 0.27 -17.39 -3.28
C LYS A 154 0.12 -18.60 -2.41
N VAL A 155 0.61 -19.71 -2.90
CA VAL A 155 0.75 -20.95 -2.10
C VAL A 155 2.11 -21.00 -1.46
N VAL A 156 2.17 -21.37 -0.19
CA VAL A 156 3.39 -21.67 0.55
C VAL A 156 3.25 -23.02 1.24
N LEU A 157 4.35 -23.72 1.50
CA LEU A 157 4.33 -24.93 2.32
C LEU A 157 4.55 -24.61 3.79
N VAL A 158 3.73 -25.20 4.66
CA VAL A 158 3.90 -25.22 6.10
C VAL A 158 3.85 -26.68 6.56
N LYS A 159 4.98 -27.22 6.99
CA LYS A 159 5.10 -28.65 7.37
C LYS A 159 4.55 -29.59 6.27
N LEU A 160 5.03 -29.40 5.05
CA LEU A 160 4.65 -30.15 3.83
C LEU A 160 3.18 -30.02 3.41
N ARG A 161 2.41 -29.16 4.06
CA ARG A 161 1.03 -28.86 3.67
C ARG A 161 0.95 -27.54 2.92
N PRO A 162 0.27 -27.48 1.78
CA PRO A 162 0.06 -26.22 1.09
C PRO A 162 -0.90 -25.33 1.89
N VAL A 163 -0.54 -24.05 1.99
CA VAL A 163 -1.36 -23.00 2.60
C VAL A 163 -1.47 -21.86 1.60
N VAL A 164 -2.67 -21.57 1.20
CA VAL A 164 -2.94 -20.41 0.33
C VAL A 164 -2.93 -19.14 1.20
N LYS A 165 -2.03 -18.22 0.92
CA LYS A 165 -2.09 -16.85 1.42
C LYS A 165 -2.97 -16.06 0.46
N PRO A 166 -4.08 -15.47 0.94
CA PRO A 166 -5.02 -14.77 0.07
C PRO A 166 -4.38 -13.53 -0.54
N GLU A 167 -4.99 -13.10 -1.61
CA GLU A 167 -4.70 -11.84 -2.26
C GLU A 167 -5.13 -10.64 -1.42
N GLU A 168 -4.53 -9.48 -1.71
CA GLU A 168 -4.92 -8.19 -1.15
C GLU A 168 -5.14 -7.19 -2.29
N GLU A 169 -6.26 -6.49 -2.27
CA GLU A 169 -6.49 -5.39 -3.22
C GLU A 169 -5.52 -4.25 -2.96
N GLY A 170 -5.02 -3.64 -4.02
CA GLY A 170 -4.24 -2.42 -3.93
C GLY A 170 -5.14 -1.21 -3.71
N LEU A 171 -4.60 -0.20 -3.03
CA LEU A 171 -5.28 1.05 -2.72
C LEU A 171 -4.39 2.24 -3.09
N ALA A 172 -4.99 3.27 -3.68
CA ALA A 172 -4.31 4.54 -3.93
C ALA A 172 -5.31 5.70 -3.83
N VAL A 173 -4.86 6.87 -3.34
CA VAL A 173 -5.69 8.08 -3.29
C VAL A 173 -5.89 8.61 -4.72
N ARG A 174 -7.13 8.95 -5.08
CA ARG A 174 -7.43 9.68 -6.33
C ARG A 174 -7.01 11.15 -6.16
N GLN A 175 -5.71 11.41 -6.27
CA GLN A 175 -5.11 12.68 -5.90
C GLN A 175 -5.71 13.88 -6.64
N ARG A 176 -6.03 13.75 -7.93
CA ARG A 176 -6.67 14.85 -8.71
C ARG A 176 -8.06 15.19 -8.20
N ALA A 177 -8.87 14.17 -7.91
CA ALA A 177 -10.22 14.38 -7.38
C ALA A 177 -10.17 15.05 -6.01
N LEU A 178 -9.34 14.53 -5.11
CA LEU A 178 -9.16 15.11 -3.78
C LEU A 178 -8.61 16.54 -3.85
N PHE A 179 -7.69 16.84 -4.78
CA PHE A 179 -7.17 18.19 -4.99
C PHE A 179 -8.30 19.15 -5.39
N SER A 180 -9.13 18.77 -6.35
CA SER A 180 -10.26 19.60 -6.81
C SER A 180 -11.25 19.87 -5.68
N GLU A 181 -11.66 18.83 -4.95
CA GLU A 181 -12.61 18.99 -3.84
C GLU A 181 -12.07 19.87 -2.72
N VAL A 182 -10.84 19.64 -2.30
CA VAL A 182 -10.20 20.44 -1.23
C VAL A 182 -9.98 21.87 -1.68
N SER A 183 -9.52 22.09 -2.92
CA SER A 183 -9.32 23.43 -3.46
C SER A 183 -10.63 24.21 -3.50
N THR A 184 -11.71 23.60 -4.02
CA THR A 184 -13.04 24.20 -4.06
C THR A 184 -13.55 24.53 -2.65
N ALA A 185 -13.42 23.60 -1.70
CA ALA A 185 -13.84 23.83 -0.32
C ALA A 185 -13.07 24.97 0.35
N LEU A 186 -11.76 25.08 0.07
CA LEU A 186 -10.93 26.16 0.61
C LEU A 186 -11.35 27.53 0.06
N THR A 187 -11.62 27.63 -1.26
CA THR A 187 -12.00 28.89 -1.90
C THR A 187 -13.43 29.30 -1.58
N ALA A 188 -14.35 28.33 -1.46
CA ALA A 188 -15.75 28.58 -1.11
C ALA A 188 -15.97 28.78 0.41
N GLY A 189 -14.94 28.60 1.24
CA GLY A 189 -15.11 28.64 2.71
C GLY A 189 -15.91 27.47 3.27
N ASP A 190 -16.17 26.42 2.48
CA ASP A 190 -16.89 25.22 2.91
C ASP A 190 -16.06 24.37 3.87
N ARG A 191 -16.69 23.89 4.92
CA ARG A 191 -16.07 23.04 5.96
C ARG A 191 -16.78 21.71 6.14
N THR A 192 -17.66 21.36 5.18
CA THR A 192 -18.27 20.05 5.11
C THR A 192 -17.19 18.97 5.05
N PRO A 193 -17.33 17.87 5.79
CA PRO A 193 -16.35 16.80 5.78
C PRO A 193 -16.17 16.20 4.37
N ILE A 194 -14.92 16.16 3.89
CA ILE A 194 -14.54 15.62 2.60
C ILE A 194 -14.08 14.17 2.78
N ARG A 195 -14.71 13.24 2.07
CA ARG A 195 -14.27 11.85 2.04
C ARG A 195 -13.09 11.70 1.09
N ILE A 196 -11.97 11.14 1.56
CA ILE A 196 -10.81 10.87 0.72
C ILE A 196 -11.20 9.81 -0.34
N PRO A 197 -11.18 10.14 -1.64
CA PRO A 197 -11.54 9.20 -2.69
C PRO A 197 -10.38 8.24 -2.97
N PHE A 198 -10.67 6.94 -3.01
CA PHE A 198 -9.69 5.90 -3.31
C PHE A 198 -9.92 5.24 -4.68
N LYS A 199 -8.84 4.77 -5.28
CA LYS A 199 -8.82 3.84 -6.40
C LYS A 199 -8.36 2.49 -5.90
N HIS A 200 -9.13 1.44 -6.19
CA HIS A 200 -8.76 0.05 -5.92
C HIS A 200 -8.10 -0.56 -7.15
N THR A 201 -7.09 -1.40 -6.94
CA THR A 201 -6.44 -2.20 -7.98
C THR A 201 -6.61 -3.66 -7.61
N LYS A 202 -7.18 -4.44 -8.52
CA LYS A 202 -7.39 -5.87 -8.31
C LYS A 202 -6.06 -6.61 -8.45
N PRO A 203 -5.81 -7.64 -7.63
CA PRO A 203 -4.69 -8.57 -7.83
C PRO A 203 -4.87 -9.37 -9.12
N ALA A 204 -3.77 -9.82 -9.71
CA ALA A 204 -3.78 -10.64 -10.92
C ALA A 204 -4.10 -12.11 -10.62
N VAL A 205 -3.64 -12.63 -9.46
CA VAL A 205 -3.86 -14.01 -9.02
C VAL A 205 -4.68 -14.02 -7.74
N ARG A 206 -5.73 -14.84 -7.70
CA ARG A 206 -6.64 -14.99 -6.57
C ARG A 206 -6.46 -16.33 -5.88
N ALA A 207 -6.87 -16.41 -4.62
CA ALA A 207 -6.86 -17.68 -3.88
C ALA A 207 -7.71 -18.78 -4.55
N SER A 208 -8.81 -18.39 -5.21
CA SER A 208 -9.67 -19.27 -5.97
C SER A 208 -9.01 -19.92 -7.20
N ASP A 209 -7.90 -19.35 -7.68
CA ASP A 209 -7.19 -19.86 -8.85
C ASP A 209 -6.35 -21.12 -8.51
N PHE A 210 -6.06 -21.33 -7.23
CA PHE A 210 -5.36 -22.51 -6.73
C PHE A 210 -6.34 -23.62 -6.35
N LYS A 211 -6.81 -24.37 -7.34
CA LYS A 211 -7.70 -25.53 -7.11
C LYS A 211 -6.95 -26.68 -6.48
N SER A 212 -5.85 -27.09 -7.12
CA SER A 212 -5.00 -28.18 -6.67
C SER A 212 -3.55 -27.74 -6.50
N VAL A 213 -2.81 -28.44 -5.66
CA VAL A 213 -1.36 -28.27 -5.43
C VAL A 213 -0.70 -29.62 -5.35
N ILE A 214 0.43 -29.79 -6.04
CA ILE A 214 1.25 -30.99 -5.97
C ILE A 214 2.42 -30.76 -5.02
N VAL A 215 2.67 -31.73 -4.13
CA VAL A 215 3.87 -31.81 -3.30
C VAL A 215 4.58 -33.10 -3.59
N ILE A 216 5.84 -33.03 -4.01
CA ILE A 216 6.69 -34.18 -4.32
C ILE A 216 7.79 -34.26 -3.27
N GLU A 217 7.82 -35.36 -2.54
CA GLU A 217 8.79 -35.66 -1.50
C GLU A 217 9.86 -36.60 -2.10
N ARG A 218 11.05 -36.06 -2.32
CA ARG A 218 12.12 -36.85 -3.00
C ARG A 218 12.61 -38.06 -2.21
N THR A 219 12.76 -37.90 -0.89
CA THR A 219 13.32 -38.97 -0.03
C THR A 219 12.35 -40.12 0.12
N SER A 220 11.08 -39.85 0.22
CA SER A 220 10.04 -40.88 0.32
C SER A 220 9.52 -41.40 -1.05
N ASN A 221 9.96 -40.74 -2.15
CA ASN A 221 9.46 -41.00 -3.50
C ASN A 221 7.93 -40.99 -3.58
N GLN A 222 7.33 -39.95 -2.99
CA GLN A 222 5.88 -39.76 -2.98
C GLN A 222 5.48 -38.46 -3.68
N LEU A 223 4.35 -38.50 -4.37
CA LEU A 223 3.64 -37.34 -4.91
C LEU A 223 2.28 -37.28 -4.24
N VAL A 224 2.03 -36.11 -3.58
CA VAL A 224 0.77 -35.86 -2.91
C VAL A 224 0.05 -34.72 -3.64
N VAL A 225 -1.21 -34.96 -4.01
CA VAL A 225 -2.09 -33.93 -4.57
C VAL A 225 -3.01 -33.45 -3.47
N TRP A 226 -3.12 -32.11 -3.37
CA TRP A 226 -3.94 -31.40 -2.39
C TRP A 226 -4.99 -30.55 -3.09
N ASP A 227 -6.24 -30.60 -2.61
CA ASP A 227 -7.33 -29.69 -2.98
C ASP A 227 -7.59 -28.75 -1.81
N GLY A 228 -7.07 -27.52 -1.92
CA GLY A 228 -7.06 -26.57 -0.82
C GLY A 228 -6.35 -27.14 0.41
N LYS A 229 -7.09 -27.49 1.48
CA LYS A 229 -6.55 -28.08 2.72
C LYS A 229 -6.64 -29.59 2.79
N HIS A 230 -7.34 -30.22 1.84
CA HIS A 230 -7.58 -31.67 1.82
C HIS A 230 -6.53 -32.38 1.00
N LYS A 231 -5.95 -33.45 1.57
CA LYS A 231 -5.13 -34.37 0.82
C LYS A 231 -6.06 -35.21 -0.06
N TRP A 232 -6.04 -34.97 -1.39
CA TRP A 232 -6.87 -35.67 -2.31
C TRP A 232 -6.34 -37.09 -2.57
N ALA A 233 -5.07 -37.23 -2.93
CA ALA A 233 -4.46 -38.53 -3.19
C ALA A 233 -2.94 -38.51 -2.94
N THR A 234 -2.37 -39.70 -2.76
CA THR A 234 -0.93 -39.94 -2.66
C THR A 234 -0.54 -41.04 -3.61
N PHE A 235 0.53 -40.83 -4.38
CA PHE A 235 1.04 -41.77 -5.37
C PHE A 235 2.53 -42.02 -5.11
N GLY A 236 2.98 -43.26 -5.31
CA GLY A 236 4.39 -43.60 -5.40
C GLY A 236 4.95 -43.09 -6.73
N VAL A 237 6.16 -42.52 -6.69
CA VAL A 237 6.83 -41.99 -7.88
C VAL A 237 8.28 -42.47 -7.95
N ALA A 238 8.92 -42.33 -9.11
CA ALA A 238 10.37 -42.40 -9.18
C ALA A 238 10.89 -40.98 -9.39
N THR A 239 11.91 -40.60 -8.61
CA THR A 239 12.61 -39.31 -8.73
C THR A 239 14.00 -39.48 -9.36
N GLY A 240 14.71 -38.37 -9.57
CA GLY A 240 16.05 -38.38 -10.17
C GLY A 240 17.09 -39.07 -9.28
N GLN A 241 17.93 -39.89 -9.91
CA GLN A 241 19.09 -40.52 -9.28
C GLN A 241 20.13 -39.43 -8.84
N ALA A 242 21.09 -39.80 -8.01
CA ALA A 242 22.05 -38.88 -7.42
C ALA A 242 22.81 -38.00 -8.44
N ILE A 243 23.14 -38.59 -9.60
CA ILE A 243 23.87 -37.90 -10.67
C ILE A 243 22.97 -36.97 -11.52
N TYR A 244 21.65 -37.21 -11.55
CA TYR A 244 20.65 -36.42 -12.25
C TYR A 244 19.46 -36.14 -11.31
N PRO A 245 19.68 -35.34 -10.26
CA PRO A 245 18.68 -35.17 -9.20
C PRO A 245 17.47 -34.35 -9.70
N THR A 246 16.27 -34.76 -9.33
CA THR A 246 15.08 -33.91 -9.47
C THR A 246 15.30 -32.60 -8.70
N PRO A 247 15.15 -31.41 -9.33
CA PRO A 247 15.43 -30.14 -8.68
C PRO A 247 14.46 -29.88 -7.52
N LEU A 248 14.99 -29.29 -6.44
CA LEU A 248 14.17 -28.83 -5.31
C LEU A 248 13.65 -27.42 -5.58
N GLY A 249 12.46 -27.13 -5.12
CA GLY A 249 11.91 -25.78 -5.23
C GLY A 249 10.41 -25.72 -5.43
N ARG A 250 9.96 -24.55 -5.87
CA ARG A 250 8.58 -24.30 -6.28
C ARG A 250 8.54 -24.12 -7.79
N PHE A 251 7.70 -24.87 -8.41
CA PHE A 251 7.45 -24.89 -9.85
C PHE A 251 5.94 -24.81 -10.10
N GLU A 252 5.55 -24.81 -11.38
CA GLU A 252 4.17 -24.94 -11.82
C GLU A 252 4.14 -25.81 -13.09
N ILE A 253 3.00 -26.40 -13.35
CA ILE A 253 2.76 -27.11 -14.62
C ILE A 253 2.62 -26.03 -15.71
N VAL A 254 3.48 -26.09 -16.71
CA VAL A 254 3.46 -25.14 -17.86
C VAL A 254 2.96 -25.75 -19.14
N THR A 255 3.00 -27.09 -19.28
CA THR A 255 2.48 -27.82 -20.43
C THR A 255 1.83 -29.13 -20.00
N MET A 256 0.80 -29.54 -20.74
CA MET A 256 0.13 -30.82 -20.54
C MET A 256 -0.12 -31.48 -21.90
N GLN A 257 0.33 -32.73 -22.05
CA GLN A 257 0.20 -33.46 -23.31
C GLN A 257 -0.32 -34.88 -23.05
N MET A 258 -1.27 -35.32 -23.91
CA MET A 258 -1.73 -36.70 -24.00
C MET A 258 -0.98 -37.37 -25.12
N ASN A 259 -0.55 -38.63 -24.88
CA ASN A 259 0.19 -39.46 -25.84
C ASN A 259 1.35 -38.67 -26.48
N PRO A 260 2.30 -38.17 -25.66
CA PRO A 260 3.38 -37.33 -26.15
C PRO A 260 4.37 -38.10 -26.99
N TRP A 261 5.01 -37.46 -27.94
CA TRP A 261 6.29 -37.92 -28.46
C TRP A 261 7.36 -37.71 -27.39
N TRP A 262 8.28 -38.67 -27.27
CA TRP A 262 9.50 -38.46 -26.50
C TRP A 262 10.64 -38.06 -27.43
N TYR A 263 11.27 -36.95 -27.11
CA TYR A 263 12.48 -36.48 -27.79
C TYR A 263 13.63 -36.61 -26.81
N PRO A 264 14.77 -37.25 -27.22
CA PRO A 264 15.98 -37.28 -26.40
C PRO A 264 16.41 -35.85 -26.00
N PRO A 265 16.63 -35.56 -24.72
CA PRO A 265 17.19 -34.27 -24.32
C PRO A 265 18.66 -34.18 -24.76
N ASP A 266 19.13 -32.93 -24.90
CA ASP A 266 20.57 -32.64 -25.10
C ASP A 266 21.35 -32.94 -23.81
N SER A 267 21.67 -34.20 -23.62
CA SER A 267 22.34 -34.70 -22.40
C SER A 267 23.19 -35.91 -22.76
N PRO A 268 24.37 -36.12 -22.12
CA PRO A 268 25.25 -37.23 -22.40
C PRO A 268 24.60 -38.60 -22.31
N TRP A 269 23.66 -38.83 -21.41
CA TRP A 269 22.95 -40.08 -21.24
C TRP A 269 21.97 -40.38 -22.37
N ALA A 270 21.55 -39.38 -23.13
CA ALA A 270 20.60 -39.51 -24.25
C ALA A 270 21.28 -39.42 -25.62
N ALA A 271 22.61 -39.29 -25.65
CA ALA A 271 23.37 -39.16 -26.89
C ALA A 271 23.16 -40.41 -27.77
N GLY A 272 22.81 -40.21 -29.04
CA GLY A 272 22.58 -41.28 -29.99
C GLY A 272 21.21 -41.96 -29.91
N LEU A 273 20.34 -41.58 -28.97
CA LEU A 273 18.96 -42.03 -28.92
C LEU A 273 18.11 -41.34 -29.98
N SER A 274 17.11 -42.05 -30.51
CA SER A 274 16.15 -41.51 -31.49
C SER A 274 14.82 -41.13 -30.81
N PRO A 275 14.05 -40.16 -31.36
CA PRO A 275 12.70 -39.88 -30.89
C PRO A 275 11.81 -41.13 -30.88
N VAL A 276 10.96 -41.25 -29.86
CA VAL A 276 10.02 -42.38 -29.69
C VAL A 276 8.59 -41.86 -29.86
N PRO A 277 7.81 -42.44 -30.80
CA PRO A 277 6.41 -42.08 -31.00
C PRO A 277 5.53 -42.47 -29.80
N PRO A 278 4.28 -41.96 -29.72
CA PRO A 278 3.28 -42.48 -28.78
C PRO A 278 3.08 -43.96 -28.91
N GLY A 279 2.97 -44.64 -27.77
CA GLY A 279 2.74 -46.09 -27.76
C GLY A 279 3.37 -46.80 -26.55
N PRO A 280 3.25 -48.14 -26.48
CA PRO A 280 3.66 -48.90 -25.29
C PRO A 280 5.13 -48.81 -24.89
N GLY A 281 6.02 -48.50 -25.85
CA GLY A 281 7.46 -48.33 -25.59
C GLY A 281 7.90 -46.89 -25.27
N ASN A 282 6.98 -45.94 -25.26
CA ASN A 282 7.35 -44.53 -25.02
C ASN A 282 7.75 -44.29 -23.55
N PRO A 283 8.95 -43.75 -23.29
CA PRO A 283 9.44 -43.49 -21.92
C PRO A 283 8.54 -42.56 -21.09
N LEU A 284 7.74 -41.69 -21.74
CA LEU A 284 6.81 -40.78 -21.06
C LEU A 284 5.43 -41.40 -20.77
N GLY A 285 5.20 -42.63 -21.21
CA GLY A 285 3.88 -43.25 -21.14
C GLY A 285 2.83 -42.46 -21.93
N THR A 286 1.64 -42.32 -21.36
CA THR A 286 0.48 -41.71 -22.02
C THR A 286 0.25 -40.22 -21.63
N ARG A 287 0.95 -39.72 -20.62
CA ARG A 287 0.75 -38.36 -20.11
C ARG A 287 2.09 -37.70 -19.80
N TRP A 288 2.16 -36.42 -20.16
CA TRP A 288 3.26 -35.51 -19.81
C TRP A 288 2.70 -34.24 -19.20
N MET A 289 3.22 -33.83 -18.04
CA MET A 289 2.98 -32.58 -17.34
C MET A 289 4.33 -31.90 -17.16
N GLY A 290 4.69 -31.02 -18.08
CA GLY A 290 5.97 -30.29 -18.06
C GLY A 290 5.95 -29.20 -16.99
N LEU A 291 7.02 -29.13 -16.20
CA LEU A 291 7.18 -28.13 -15.15
C LEU A 291 7.92 -26.89 -15.65
N SER A 292 7.81 -25.80 -14.91
CA SER A 292 8.59 -24.59 -15.16
C SER A 292 10.10 -24.77 -14.91
N ALA A 293 10.53 -25.89 -14.36
CA ALA A 293 11.93 -26.33 -14.35
C ALA A 293 12.32 -26.85 -15.74
N PRO A 294 13.39 -26.34 -16.37
CA PRO A 294 13.80 -26.78 -17.70
C PRO A 294 14.04 -28.28 -17.79
N GLY A 295 13.41 -28.94 -18.75
CA GLY A 295 13.58 -30.39 -19.01
C GLY A 295 12.98 -31.31 -17.95
N VAL A 296 12.24 -30.82 -16.98
CA VAL A 296 11.63 -31.59 -15.90
C VAL A 296 10.12 -31.68 -16.09
N GLY A 297 9.56 -32.86 -15.88
CA GLY A 297 8.11 -33.09 -15.94
C GLY A 297 7.69 -34.26 -15.07
N ILE A 298 6.37 -34.38 -14.88
CA ILE A 298 5.68 -35.49 -14.26
C ILE A 298 5.05 -36.32 -15.41
N HIS A 299 5.31 -37.62 -15.48
CA HIS A 299 4.85 -38.42 -16.60
C HIS A 299 4.64 -39.90 -16.23
N GLY A 300 3.90 -40.61 -17.05
CA GLY A 300 3.81 -42.06 -16.95
C GLY A 300 5.13 -42.75 -17.32
N THR A 301 5.28 -44.00 -16.92
CA THR A 301 6.42 -44.82 -17.35
C THR A 301 6.00 -46.25 -17.60
N PRO A 302 6.50 -46.94 -18.69
CA PRO A 302 6.35 -48.37 -18.87
C PRO A 302 7.19 -49.17 -17.86
N ASP A 303 8.24 -48.57 -17.28
CA ASP A 303 9.09 -49.16 -16.24
C ASP A 303 8.46 -48.97 -14.85
N ALA A 304 7.41 -49.73 -14.55
CA ALA A 304 6.72 -49.68 -13.27
C ALA A 304 7.59 -50.11 -12.08
N ALA A 305 8.66 -50.89 -12.32
CA ALA A 305 9.59 -51.31 -11.27
C ALA A 305 10.46 -50.15 -10.72
N SER A 306 10.62 -49.06 -11.47
CA SER A 306 11.34 -47.90 -11.01
C SER A 306 10.58 -47.06 -9.94
N ILE A 307 9.26 -47.29 -9.78
CA ILE A 307 8.44 -46.52 -8.83
C ILE A 307 8.83 -46.87 -7.39
N GLY A 308 9.03 -45.83 -6.57
CA GLY A 308 9.53 -45.94 -5.20
C GLY A 308 11.04 -45.73 -5.06
N TYR A 309 11.75 -45.54 -6.17
CA TYR A 309 13.20 -45.40 -6.20
C TYR A 309 13.65 -44.10 -6.87
N SER A 310 14.85 -43.65 -6.52
CA SER A 310 15.51 -42.51 -7.21
C SER A 310 16.24 -43.06 -8.45
N ALA A 311 15.50 -43.28 -9.53
CA ALA A 311 15.95 -44.03 -10.71
C ALA A 311 15.84 -43.26 -12.03
N SER A 312 15.29 -42.02 -12.03
CA SER A 312 15.13 -41.23 -13.26
C SER A 312 16.35 -40.35 -13.56
N HIS A 313 16.33 -39.69 -14.71
CA HIS A 313 17.28 -38.64 -15.08
C HIS A 313 16.75 -37.23 -14.79
N GLY A 314 16.02 -37.06 -13.67
CA GLY A 314 15.53 -35.77 -13.20
C GLY A 314 14.01 -35.60 -13.26
N CYS A 315 13.32 -36.25 -14.17
CA CYS A 315 11.85 -36.22 -14.24
C CYS A 315 11.20 -37.06 -13.11
N ILE A 316 9.92 -36.85 -12.90
CA ILE A 316 9.11 -37.57 -11.94
C ILE A 316 8.27 -38.62 -12.68
N ARG A 317 8.60 -39.92 -12.51
CA ARG A 317 7.89 -41.04 -13.15
C ARG A 317 6.74 -41.49 -12.27
N MET A 318 5.61 -41.81 -12.88
CA MET A 318 4.43 -42.43 -12.27
C MET A 318 4.03 -43.70 -12.98
N ARG A 319 3.30 -44.58 -12.32
CA ARG A 319 2.56 -45.64 -13.07
C ARG A 319 1.64 -44.93 -14.06
N ILE A 320 1.45 -45.51 -15.25
CA ILE A 320 0.63 -44.92 -16.32
C ILE A 320 -0.79 -44.55 -15.82
N PRO A 321 -1.54 -45.46 -15.14
CA PRO A 321 -2.87 -45.11 -14.61
C PRO A 321 -2.86 -43.99 -13.58
N ASP A 322 -1.80 -43.92 -12.74
CA ASP A 322 -1.65 -42.86 -11.76
C ASP A 322 -1.40 -41.50 -12.43
N ALA A 323 -0.54 -41.47 -13.45
CA ALA A 323 -0.29 -40.30 -14.25
C ALA A 323 -1.55 -39.78 -14.97
N GLU A 324 -2.36 -40.73 -15.51
CA GLU A 324 -3.66 -40.38 -16.12
C GLU A 324 -4.62 -39.76 -15.11
N THR A 325 -4.68 -40.33 -13.91
CA THR A 325 -5.52 -39.83 -12.81
C THR A 325 -5.11 -38.44 -12.38
N VAL A 326 -3.81 -38.19 -12.16
CA VAL A 326 -3.30 -36.86 -11.80
C VAL A 326 -3.52 -35.87 -12.94
N PHE A 327 -3.24 -36.26 -14.17
CA PHE A 327 -3.44 -35.42 -15.36
C PHE A 327 -4.89 -34.94 -15.51
N ALA A 328 -5.87 -35.79 -15.25
CA ALA A 328 -7.29 -35.43 -15.31
C ALA A 328 -7.71 -34.45 -14.18
N HIS A 329 -6.95 -34.40 -13.09
CA HIS A 329 -7.28 -33.63 -11.89
C HIS A 329 -6.60 -32.25 -11.83
N VAL A 330 -5.49 -32.08 -12.51
CA VAL A 330 -4.69 -30.83 -12.48
C VAL A 330 -4.80 -30.05 -13.79
N SER A 331 -4.22 -28.86 -13.84
CA SER A 331 -4.21 -27.98 -15.02
C SER A 331 -2.89 -27.24 -15.16
N VAL A 332 -2.66 -26.63 -16.30
CA VAL A 332 -1.58 -25.64 -16.47
C VAL A 332 -1.78 -24.54 -15.41
N GLY A 333 -0.68 -24.11 -14.77
CA GLY A 333 -0.67 -23.19 -13.63
C GLY A 333 -0.77 -23.88 -12.26
N THR A 334 -1.04 -25.22 -12.18
CA THR A 334 -1.01 -25.94 -10.91
C THR A 334 0.36 -25.85 -10.25
N PRO A 335 0.45 -25.33 -8.98
CA PRO A 335 1.71 -25.25 -8.26
C PRO A 335 2.26 -26.64 -7.90
N VAL A 336 3.57 -26.79 -8.08
CA VAL A 336 4.31 -28.03 -7.77
C VAL A 336 5.46 -27.68 -6.84
N PHE A 337 5.46 -28.28 -5.65
CA PHE A 337 6.58 -28.16 -4.71
C PHE A 337 7.36 -29.45 -4.70
N ILE A 338 8.67 -29.37 -4.88
CA ILE A 338 9.58 -30.50 -4.79
C ILE A 338 10.48 -30.25 -3.58
N VAL A 339 10.40 -31.13 -2.60
CA VAL A 339 11.05 -31.01 -1.30
C VAL A 339 11.92 -32.22 -1.00
N PRO A 340 12.94 -32.09 -0.14
CA PRO A 340 13.81 -33.20 0.20
C PRO A 340 13.16 -34.25 1.11
N ALA A 341 12.12 -33.87 1.86
CA ALA A 341 11.48 -34.68 2.91
C ALA A 341 11.01 -36.03 2.46
#